data_e402cd2ad1b123362b8a9d44dccf028d
#
_entry.id   e402cd2ad1b123362b8a9d44dccf028d
#
_cell.length_a   1.000
_cell.length_b   1.000
_cell.length_c   1.000
_cell.angle_alpha   90.00
_cell.angle_beta   90.00
_cell.angle_gamma   90.00
#
_symmetry.space_group_name_H-M   'P 1'
#
loop_
_entity.id
_entity.type
_entity.pdbx_description
1 polymer ?
#
loop_
_entity_poly.entity_id
_entity_poly.type
_entity_poly.pdbx_seq_one_letter_code
_entity_poly.pdbx_strand_id
1 'polypeptide(L)'
;MTRTLPFAILIFVAACGRQDRPTAPNNDLAAAPTTPVAKAAVPSLNGDWRVTAIAGQPVTGMAAAFADGRASLSAGCLRRGWTYKQDRNLVAFTGAPGSSSNCGRSPSAEEETAFGAVGDANLAIFAQDGREATLSGTGGTLTLERR
;
A
#
# COMPACT_ATOMS: atom_id res chain seq x y z
N MET A 1 -32.76 -22.61 -25.25
CA MET A 1 -32.21 -23.88 -24.75
C MET A 1 -31.69 -23.63 -23.32
N THR A 2 -32.54 -23.89 -22.35
CA THR A 2 -32.34 -23.58 -20.93
C THR A 2 -31.81 -24.83 -20.25
N ARG A 3 -30.55 -24.77 -19.71
CA ARG A 3 -29.95 -25.86 -18.91
C ARG A 3 -30.01 -25.46 -17.44
N THR A 4 -30.92 -26.10 -16.73
CA THR A 4 -31.03 -26.07 -15.26
C THR A 4 -30.06 -27.08 -14.68
N LEU A 5 -29.15 -26.65 -13.79
CA LEU A 5 -28.29 -27.53 -12.97
C LEU A 5 -28.90 -27.65 -11.57
N PRO A 6 -29.01 -28.85 -11.01
CA PRO A 6 -29.49 -29.04 -9.64
C PRO A 6 -28.36 -28.78 -8.62
N PHE A 7 -28.69 -28.03 -7.59
CA PHE A 7 -27.85 -27.74 -6.42
C PHE A 7 -27.97 -28.93 -5.44
N ALA A 8 -26.88 -29.63 -5.19
CA ALA A 8 -26.80 -30.67 -4.17
C ALA A 8 -26.34 -30.04 -2.84
N ILE A 9 -27.25 -30.07 -1.85
CA ILE A 9 -26.97 -29.61 -0.49
C ILE A 9 -26.35 -30.75 0.30
N LEU A 10 -25.11 -30.65 0.69
CA LEU A 10 -24.41 -31.55 1.61
C LEU A 10 -24.61 -31.05 3.04
N ILE A 11 -25.38 -31.82 3.84
CA ILE A 11 -25.56 -31.58 5.28
C ILE A 11 -24.42 -32.30 6.02
N PHE A 12 -23.50 -31.53 6.64
CA PHE A 12 -22.53 -32.08 7.57
C PHE A 12 -23.11 -32.14 8.99
N VAL A 13 -23.26 -33.35 9.50
CA VAL A 13 -23.63 -33.60 10.90
C VAL A 13 -22.35 -33.51 11.74
N ALA A 14 -22.27 -32.54 12.62
CA ALA A 14 -21.20 -32.41 13.59
C ALA A 14 -21.45 -33.34 14.77
N ALA A 15 -20.63 -34.37 14.95
CA ALA A 15 -20.60 -35.24 16.13
C ALA A 15 -19.82 -34.53 17.25
N CYS A 16 -20.50 -34.12 18.33
CA CYS A 16 -19.89 -33.70 19.58
C CYS A 16 -19.28 -34.88 20.31
N GLY A 17 -17.98 -35.09 20.20
CA GLY A 17 -17.22 -35.99 21.07
C GLY A 17 -16.92 -35.33 22.42
N ARG A 18 -17.42 -35.90 23.52
CA ARG A 18 -16.96 -35.59 24.88
C ARG A 18 -15.51 -36.04 25.01
N GLN A 19 -14.58 -35.09 25.17
CA GLN A 19 -13.22 -35.42 25.60
C GLN A 19 -13.16 -35.42 27.12
N ASP A 20 -12.93 -36.60 27.69
CA ASP A 20 -12.54 -36.76 29.09
C ASP A 20 -11.21 -36.02 29.33
N ARG A 21 -11.25 -35.12 30.29
CA ARG A 21 -10.13 -34.28 30.70
C ARG A 21 -9.15 -35.10 31.54
N PRO A 22 -7.94 -35.45 31.08
CA PRO A 22 -6.92 -36.00 31.97
C PRO A 22 -6.44 -34.90 32.91
N THR A 23 -6.48 -35.19 34.21
CA THR A 23 -5.90 -34.35 35.25
C THR A 23 -4.39 -34.29 35.03
N ALA A 24 -3.88 -33.16 34.56
CA ALA A 24 -2.45 -32.93 34.38
C ALA A 24 -1.79 -32.66 35.75
N PRO A 25 -0.60 -33.22 36.03
CA PRO A 25 0.18 -32.87 37.19
C PRO A 25 0.66 -31.43 37.10
N ASN A 26 0.64 -30.73 38.25
CA ASN A 26 1.15 -29.41 38.43
C ASN A 26 2.65 -29.38 38.04
N ASN A 27 2.96 -28.96 36.82
CA ASN A 27 4.30 -28.52 36.47
C ASN A 27 4.36 -26.99 36.62
N ASP A 28 5.02 -26.53 37.68
CA ASP A 28 5.55 -25.17 37.78
C ASP A 28 6.55 -24.96 36.63
N LEU A 29 6.02 -24.73 35.42
CA LEU A 29 6.82 -24.20 34.34
C LEU A 29 6.99 -22.70 34.64
N ALA A 30 8.18 -22.36 35.13
CA ALA A 30 8.65 -21.00 35.22
C ALA A 30 8.28 -20.26 33.92
N ALA A 31 7.45 -19.22 34.05
CA ALA A 31 7.05 -18.39 32.93
C ALA A 31 8.31 -17.89 32.23
N ALA A 32 8.56 -18.40 31.03
CA ALA A 32 9.62 -17.87 30.19
C ALA A 32 9.37 -16.36 30.02
N PRO A 33 10.42 -15.53 30.15
CA PRO A 33 10.24 -14.09 29.99
C PRO A 33 9.70 -13.84 28.56
N THR A 34 8.44 -13.40 28.48
CA THR A 34 7.84 -12.92 27.24
C THR A 34 8.55 -11.64 26.87
N THR A 35 9.57 -11.78 26.03
CA THR A 35 10.21 -10.62 25.40
C THR A 35 9.09 -9.86 24.67
N PRO A 36 8.84 -8.56 24.97
CA PRO A 36 7.83 -7.80 24.28
C PRO A 36 8.19 -7.78 22.78
N VAL A 37 7.32 -8.35 21.95
CA VAL A 37 7.47 -8.27 20.49
C VAL A 37 7.41 -6.79 20.15
N ALA A 38 8.56 -6.21 19.80
CA ALA A 38 8.63 -4.83 19.35
C ALA A 38 7.67 -4.67 18.18
N LYS A 39 6.66 -3.81 18.36
CA LYS A 39 5.70 -3.49 17.31
C LYS A 39 6.49 -2.92 16.14
N ALA A 40 6.59 -3.66 15.04
CA ALA A 40 7.30 -3.24 13.85
C ALA A 40 6.79 -1.84 13.43
N ALA A 41 7.71 -0.88 13.33
CA ALA A 41 7.37 0.45 12.86
C ALA A 41 6.89 0.35 11.41
N VAL A 42 5.76 0.98 11.10
CA VAL A 42 5.27 1.05 9.71
C VAL A 42 6.26 1.90 8.92
N PRO A 43 6.74 1.42 7.76
CA PRO A 43 7.65 2.20 6.94
C PRO A 43 7.04 3.54 6.54
N SER A 44 7.89 4.55 6.33
CA SER A 44 7.48 5.88 5.88
C SER A 44 7.74 6.04 4.39
N LEU A 45 6.90 6.84 3.72
CA LEU A 45 7.14 7.28 2.35
C LEU A 45 8.34 8.24 2.25
N ASN A 46 8.78 8.89 3.33
CA ASN A 46 9.89 9.84 3.29
C ASN A 46 11.10 9.26 2.55
N GLY A 47 11.68 10.05 1.64
CA GLY A 47 12.82 9.70 0.81
C GLY A 47 12.55 9.83 -0.67
N ASP A 48 13.53 9.38 -1.45
CA ASP A 48 13.49 9.40 -2.91
C ASP A 48 13.09 8.05 -3.47
N TRP A 49 12.22 8.06 -4.46
CA TRP A 49 11.62 6.90 -5.05
C TRP A 49 11.67 6.96 -6.58
N ARG A 50 11.82 5.81 -7.21
CA ARG A 50 11.59 5.62 -8.62
C ARG A 50 10.19 5.06 -8.82
N VAL A 51 9.43 5.59 -9.78
CA VAL A 51 8.17 4.97 -10.21
C VAL A 51 8.50 3.80 -11.11
N THR A 52 7.98 2.63 -10.78
CA THR A 52 8.22 1.38 -11.53
C THR A 52 6.99 0.89 -12.29
N ALA A 53 5.78 1.24 -11.81
CA ALA A 53 4.55 0.91 -12.52
C ALA A 53 3.42 1.91 -12.25
N ILE A 54 2.53 2.09 -13.23
CA ILE A 54 1.29 2.85 -13.15
C ILE A 54 0.15 1.92 -13.56
N ALA A 55 -0.86 1.75 -12.69
CA ALA A 55 -1.98 0.82 -12.92
C ALA A 55 -1.50 -0.60 -13.31
N GLY A 56 -0.38 -1.05 -12.72
CA GLY A 56 0.24 -2.34 -13.00
C GLY A 56 1.06 -2.40 -14.30
N GLN A 57 1.12 -1.34 -15.09
CA GLN A 57 1.94 -1.28 -16.30
C GLN A 57 3.33 -0.72 -15.97
N PRO A 58 4.42 -1.41 -16.36
CA PRO A 58 5.79 -0.94 -16.11
C PRO A 58 6.06 0.40 -16.79
N VAL A 59 6.71 1.31 -16.07
CA VAL A 59 7.10 2.63 -16.60
C VAL A 59 8.53 2.98 -16.20
N THR A 60 9.12 3.92 -16.91
CA THR A 60 10.47 4.44 -16.65
C THR A 60 10.49 5.97 -16.74
N GLY A 61 11.56 6.58 -16.21
CA GLY A 61 11.78 8.02 -16.36
C GLY A 61 10.99 8.91 -15.38
N MET A 62 10.26 8.31 -14.43
CA MET A 62 9.53 9.05 -13.39
C MET A 62 10.15 8.85 -12.01
N ALA A 63 10.13 9.90 -11.21
CA ALA A 63 10.62 9.87 -9.84
C ALA A 63 9.68 10.62 -8.90
N ALA A 64 9.54 10.10 -7.68
CA ALA A 64 8.82 10.75 -6.61
C ALA A 64 9.76 11.07 -5.45
N ALA A 65 9.50 12.16 -4.74
CA ALA A 65 10.20 12.52 -3.53
C ALA A 65 9.20 12.95 -2.46
N PHE A 66 9.43 12.49 -1.24
CA PHE A 66 8.59 12.79 -0.08
C PHE A 66 9.48 13.29 1.06
N ALA A 67 9.25 14.49 1.52
CA ALA A 67 10.00 15.10 2.62
C ALA A 67 9.15 16.18 3.32
N ASP A 68 9.22 16.24 4.63
CA ASP A 68 8.66 17.31 5.44
C ASP A 68 7.18 17.65 5.13
N GLY A 69 6.37 16.61 4.92
CA GLY A 69 4.96 16.77 4.57
C GLY A 69 4.72 17.29 3.14
N ARG A 70 5.74 17.26 2.29
CA ARG A 70 5.67 17.60 0.87
C ARG A 70 5.97 16.39 0.02
N ALA A 71 5.20 16.23 -1.05
CA ALA A 71 5.40 15.21 -2.06
C ALA A 71 5.59 15.88 -3.41
N SER A 72 6.41 15.28 -4.25
CA SER A 72 6.52 15.69 -5.65
C SER A 72 6.70 14.47 -6.54
N LEU A 73 6.10 14.52 -7.73
CA LEU A 73 6.32 13.57 -8.82
C LEU A 73 6.89 14.31 -10.00
N SER A 74 7.96 13.79 -10.58
CA SER A 74 8.62 14.32 -11.76
C SER A 74 8.65 13.30 -12.89
N ALA A 75 8.39 13.76 -14.12
CA ALA A 75 8.45 13.02 -15.37
C ALA A 75 9.21 13.86 -16.39
N GLY A 76 10.50 13.58 -16.54
CA GLY A 76 11.40 14.46 -17.29
C GLY A 76 11.44 15.87 -16.71
N CYS A 77 11.02 16.87 -17.50
CA CYS A 77 10.96 18.28 -17.10
C CYS A 77 9.65 18.66 -16.39
N LEU A 78 8.61 17.81 -16.44
CA LEU A 78 7.36 18.05 -15.73
C LEU A 78 7.51 17.70 -14.26
N ARG A 79 6.92 18.53 -13.40
CA ARG A 79 6.87 18.26 -11.96
C ARG A 79 5.54 18.74 -11.39
N ARG A 80 4.93 17.91 -10.58
CA ARG A 80 3.75 18.25 -9.79
C ARG A 80 4.04 18.02 -8.32
N GLY A 81 3.52 18.87 -7.45
CA GLY A 81 3.74 18.81 -6.00
C GLY A 81 2.42 18.77 -5.24
N TRP A 82 2.50 18.24 -4.02
CA TRP A 82 1.41 18.18 -3.06
C TRP A 82 1.95 18.42 -1.66
N THR A 83 1.09 18.85 -0.75
CA THR A 83 1.30 18.59 0.67
C THR A 83 0.75 17.20 0.97
N TYR A 84 1.39 16.44 1.87
CA TYR A 84 0.88 15.14 2.24
C TYR A 84 1.00 14.90 3.74
N LYS A 85 0.13 14.01 4.23
CA LYS A 85 0.18 13.47 5.58
C LYS A 85 0.15 11.96 5.48
N GLN A 86 0.88 11.29 6.38
CA GLN A 86 0.86 9.84 6.51
C GLN A 86 0.59 9.48 7.96
N ASP A 87 -0.41 8.63 8.19
CA ASP A 87 -0.67 7.94 9.44
C ASP A 87 -0.67 6.43 9.18
N ARG A 88 0.43 5.80 9.51
CA ARG A 88 0.68 4.40 9.15
C ARG A 88 0.55 4.18 7.64
N ASN A 89 -0.42 3.38 7.21
CA ASN A 89 -0.68 3.11 5.80
C ASN A 89 -1.65 4.10 5.15
N LEU A 90 -2.33 4.92 5.95
CA LEU A 90 -3.22 5.95 5.41
C LEU A 90 -2.40 7.16 4.97
N VAL A 91 -2.70 7.65 3.79
CA VAL A 91 -2.09 8.86 3.23
C VAL A 91 -3.18 9.81 2.74
N ALA A 92 -2.89 11.09 2.79
CA ALA A 92 -3.76 12.11 2.23
C ALA A 92 -2.89 13.14 1.50
N PHE A 93 -3.21 13.38 0.25
CA PHE A 93 -2.52 14.36 -0.59
C PHE A 93 -3.44 15.55 -0.86
N THR A 94 -2.91 16.74 -0.75
CA THR A 94 -3.61 17.99 -1.11
C THR A 94 -2.77 18.71 -2.15
N GLY A 95 -3.36 19.02 -3.29
CA GLY A 95 -2.66 19.70 -4.39
C GLY A 95 -2.07 21.02 -3.93
N ALA A 96 -0.79 21.27 -4.25
CA ALA A 96 -0.18 22.55 -4.05
C ALA A 96 -0.43 23.41 -5.30
N PRO A 97 -1.09 24.56 -5.19
CA PRO A 97 -1.25 25.46 -6.32
C PRO A 97 0.12 25.92 -6.82
N GLY A 98 0.37 25.78 -8.11
CA GLY A 98 1.54 26.38 -8.77
C GLY A 98 2.78 25.51 -8.93
N SER A 99 2.72 24.21 -8.68
CA SER A 99 3.87 23.29 -8.88
C SER A 99 3.96 22.73 -10.31
N SER A 100 3.68 23.52 -11.32
CA SER A 100 4.02 23.13 -12.69
C SER A 100 5.39 23.71 -13.04
N SER A 101 6.34 22.85 -13.41
CA SER A 101 7.59 23.28 -14.01
C SER A 101 7.31 23.93 -15.38
N ASN A 102 8.07 24.96 -15.72
CA ASN A 102 8.05 25.62 -17.05
C ASN A 102 8.63 24.66 -18.12
N CYS A 103 7.90 23.63 -18.45
CA CYS A 103 8.38 22.56 -19.33
C CYS A 103 8.06 22.81 -20.81
N GLY A 104 7.20 23.77 -21.10
CA GLY A 104 6.80 24.09 -22.48
C GLY A 104 6.00 23.02 -23.20
N ARG A 105 5.64 21.92 -22.52
CA ARG A 105 4.81 20.83 -23.05
C ARG A 105 3.70 20.43 -22.09
N SER A 106 2.64 19.87 -22.61
CA SER A 106 1.60 19.22 -21.82
C SER A 106 2.04 17.83 -21.37
N PRO A 107 1.52 17.34 -20.24
CA PRO A 107 1.70 15.95 -19.82
C PRO A 107 1.12 14.98 -20.86
N SER A 108 1.71 13.80 -20.98
CA SER A 108 1.12 12.68 -21.69
C SER A 108 -0.03 12.07 -20.87
N ALA A 109 -0.85 11.21 -21.48
CA ALA A 109 -1.93 10.49 -20.79
C ALA A 109 -1.39 9.63 -19.64
N GLU A 110 -0.22 9.01 -19.82
CA GLU A 110 0.45 8.21 -18.80
C GLU A 110 0.92 9.10 -17.61
N GLU A 111 1.51 10.25 -17.89
CA GLU A 111 1.95 11.21 -16.88
C GLU A 111 0.77 11.79 -16.09
N GLU A 112 -0.35 12.11 -16.76
CA GLU A 112 -1.59 12.55 -16.09
C GLU A 112 -2.15 11.46 -15.19
N THR A 113 -2.14 10.20 -15.65
CA THR A 113 -2.56 9.05 -14.82
C THR A 113 -1.66 8.92 -13.59
N ALA A 114 -0.35 9.06 -13.74
CA ALA A 114 0.58 9.03 -12.61
C ALA A 114 0.32 10.17 -11.62
N PHE A 115 0.10 11.37 -12.10
CA PHE A 115 -0.21 12.53 -11.25
C PHE A 115 -1.55 12.35 -10.52
N GLY A 116 -2.57 11.81 -11.20
CA GLY A 116 -3.86 11.46 -10.60
C GLY A 116 -3.71 10.38 -9.53
N ALA A 117 -2.95 9.32 -9.81
CA ALA A 117 -2.71 8.23 -8.87
C ALA A 117 -2.05 8.72 -7.55
N VAL A 118 -1.17 9.71 -7.60
CA VAL A 118 -0.63 10.33 -6.38
C VAL A 118 -1.66 11.23 -5.70
N GLY A 119 -2.31 12.12 -6.47
CA GLY A 119 -3.24 13.12 -5.90
C GLY A 119 -4.43 12.49 -5.18
N ASP A 120 -4.92 11.38 -5.68
CA ASP A 120 -6.13 10.69 -5.20
C ASP A 120 -5.78 9.46 -4.32
N ALA A 121 -4.50 9.24 -4.03
CA ALA A 121 -4.10 8.13 -3.16
C ALA A 121 -4.55 8.37 -1.72
N ASN A 122 -5.09 7.33 -1.10
CA ASN A 122 -5.49 7.32 0.31
C ASN A 122 -4.83 6.19 1.11
N LEU A 123 -4.12 5.29 0.43
CA LEU A 123 -3.43 4.16 1.02
C LEU A 123 -2.01 4.02 0.47
N ALA A 124 -1.04 3.76 1.35
CA ALA A 124 0.32 3.36 1.00
C ALA A 124 0.57 1.95 1.55
N ILE A 125 0.80 0.99 0.68
CA ILE A 125 1.11 -0.40 1.02
C ILE A 125 2.60 -0.59 0.82
N PHE A 126 3.31 -1.01 1.86
CA PHE A 126 4.74 -1.26 1.79
C PHE A 126 5.02 -2.75 1.69
N ALA A 127 6.00 -3.14 0.88
CA ALA A 127 6.59 -4.46 0.94
C ALA A 127 7.31 -4.66 2.29
N GLN A 128 7.59 -5.92 2.66
CA GLN A 128 8.09 -6.28 4.00
C GLN A 128 9.38 -5.56 4.40
N ASP A 129 10.23 -5.22 3.43
CA ASP A 129 11.51 -4.55 3.64
C ASP A 129 11.42 -3.00 3.56
N GLY A 130 10.25 -2.45 3.23
CA GLY A 130 10.03 -1.02 3.04
C GLY A 130 10.73 -0.42 1.81
N ARG A 131 11.28 -1.25 0.93
CA ARG A 131 11.94 -0.81 -0.31
C ARG A 131 10.97 -0.56 -1.45
N GLU A 132 9.82 -1.16 -1.40
CA GLU A 132 8.74 -0.95 -2.35
C GLU A 132 7.51 -0.42 -1.62
N ALA A 133 6.81 0.49 -2.26
CA ALA A 133 5.53 1.00 -1.81
C ALA A 133 4.56 1.11 -2.99
N THR A 134 3.30 0.76 -2.74
CA THR A 134 2.21 1.00 -3.70
C THR A 134 1.27 2.04 -3.11
N LEU A 135 1.15 3.17 -3.78
CA LEU A 135 0.10 4.14 -3.55
C LEU A 135 -1.17 3.67 -4.25
N SER A 136 -2.31 3.73 -3.57
CA SER A 136 -3.60 3.29 -4.08
C SER A 136 -4.70 4.27 -3.69
N GLY A 137 -5.63 4.49 -4.59
CA GLY A 137 -6.78 5.38 -4.42
C GLY A 137 -7.70 5.37 -5.63
N THR A 138 -8.63 6.33 -5.69
CA THR A 138 -9.58 6.45 -6.81
C THR A 138 -8.92 6.81 -8.14
N GLY A 139 -7.77 7.47 -8.10
CA GLY A 139 -6.97 7.80 -9.29
C GLY A 139 -6.13 6.64 -9.83
N GLY A 140 -6.20 5.44 -9.21
CA GLY A 140 -5.46 4.25 -9.64
C GLY A 140 -4.37 3.83 -8.67
N THR A 141 -3.38 3.11 -9.19
CA THR A 141 -2.24 2.63 -8.41
C THR A 141 -0.91 3.10 -8.99
N LEU A 142 0.04 3.39 -8.11
CA LEU A 142 1.41 3.78 -8.46
C LEU A 142 2.39 2.96 -7.62
N THR A 143 3.24 2.17 -8.28
CA THR A 143 4.29 1.40 -7.61
C THR A 143 5.59 2.18 -7.58
N LEU A 144 6.19 2.24 -6.42
CA LEU A 144 7.38 3.01 -6.09
C LEU A 144 8.47 2.06 -5.59
N GLU A 145 9.69 2.26 -6.02
CA GLU A 145 10.89 1.58 -5.51
C GLU A 145 11.84 2.63 -4.92
N ARG A 146 12.34 2.39 -3.72
CA ARG A 146 13.26 3.29 -3.02
C ARG A 146 14.61 3.36 -3.75
N ARG A 147 15.15 4.55 -3.87
CA ARG A 147 16.49 4.82 -4.45
C ARG A 147 17.57 4.72 -3.40
#